data_f4975006f220236a364a7778da7563b3
#
_entry.id   f4975006f220236a364a7778da7563b3
#
_cell.length_a   1.000
_cell.length_b   1.000
_cell.length_c   1.000
_cell.angle_alpha   90.00
_cell.angle_beta   90.00
_cell.angle_gamma   90.00
#
_symmetry.space_group_name_H-M   'P 1'
#
loop_
_entity.id
_entity.type
_entity.pdbx_description
1 polymer ?
#
loop_
_entity_poly.entity_id
_entity_poly.type
_entity_poly.pdbx_seq_one_letter_code
_entity_poly.pdbx_strand_id
1 'polypeptide(L)'
;FPDLVAEASRVVPIQRMTEVLRRLVAEGVAVRNMRDILQSLLDWAPREKDIVMLTEHVRNALARQITYQAGGGDTIHVLTFDSGLEELIRSAIRTSPAGGFLALDADRCETIKQRVMDKARIFEHEHGGNLVVLVSMDIRRYVAHLLGADPSALRVLAYQNLVPGAPVLGFTTLGA
;
A
#
# COMPACT_ATOMS: atom_id res chain seq x y z
N PHE A 1 -5.84 26.29 4.98
CA PHE A 1 -4.39 26.47 4.66
C PHE A 1 -4.19 26.88 3.19
N PRO A 2 -4.61 28.11 2.82
CA PRO A 2 -4.58 28.56 1.44
C PRO A 2 -3.15 28.66 0.88
N ASP A 3 -2.17 29.04 1.71
CA ASP A 3 -0.77 29.14 1.29
C ASP A 3 -0.19 27.78 0.87
N LEU A 4 -0.48 26.73 1.61
CA LEU A 4 -0.07 25.36 1.28
C LEU A 4 -0.70 24.90 -0.06
N VAL A 5 -1.97 25.21 -0.28
CA VAL A 5 -2.65 24.89 -1.54
C VAL A 5 -2.02 25.64 -2.70
N ALA A 6 -1.75 26.94 -2.53
CA ALA A 6 -1.12 27.77 -3.56
C ALA A 6 0.29 27.26 -3.91
N GLU A 7 1.07 26.90 -2.91
CA GLU A 7 2.42 26.35 -3.11
C GLU A 7 2.38 24.99 -3.80
N ALA A 8 1.52 24.07 -3.33
CA ALA A 8 1.36 22.77 -3.95
C ALA A 8 0.93 22.87 -5.41
N SER A 9 -0.01 23.76 -5.72
CA SER A 9 -0.49 23.98 -7.09
C SER A 9 0.58 24.55 -8.03
N ARG A 10 1.56 25.26 -7.48
CA ARG A 10 2.69 25.79 -8.24
C ARG A 10 3.77 24.75 -8.51
N VAL A 11 4.02 23.85 -7.56
CA VAL A 11 5.14 22.89 -7.59
C VAL A 11 4.74 21.56 -8.19
N VAL A 12 3.51 21.11 -7.92
CA VAL A 12 3.03 19.79 -8.33
C VAL A 12 2.01 19.93 -9.45
N PRO A 13 2.26 19.36 -10.64
CA PRO A 13 1.27 19.36 -11.73
C PRO A 13 -0.05 18.74 -11.26
N ILE A 14 -1.17 19.38 -11.63
CA ILE A 14 -2.51 18.95 -11.20
C ILE A 14 -2.81 17.50 -11.58
N GLN A 15 -2.32 17.05 -12.72
CA GLN A 15 -2.50 15.68 -13.19
C GLN A 15 -1.83 14.66 -12.26
N ARG A 16 -0.62 14.98 -11.74
CA ARG A 16 0.09 14.13 -10.79
C ARG A 16 -0.64 14.08 -9.44
N MET A 17 -1.09 15.23 -8.96
CA MET A 17 -1.86 15.33 -7.73
C MET A 17 -3.16 14.52 -7.83
N THR A 18 -3.90 14.68 -8.91
CA THR A 18 -5.14 13.94 -9.18
C THR A 18 -4.90 12.43 -9.22
N GLU A 19 -3.82 12.00 -9.86
CA GLU A 19 -3.50 10.57 -9.95
C GLU A 19 -3.15 9.97 -8.58
N VAL A 20 -2.40 10.68 -7.75
CA VAL A 20 -2.11 10.24 -6.36
C VAL A 20 -3.41 10.12 -5.56
N LEU A 21 -4.28 11.13 -5.60
CA LEU A 21 -5.56 11.10 -4.88
C LEU A 21 -6.45 9.93 -5.36
N ARG A 22 -6.51 9.70 -6.67
CA ARG A 22 -7.27 8.58 -7.25
C ARG A 22 -6.75 7.23 -6.75
N ARG A 23 -5.43 7.04 -6.69
CA ARG A 23 -4.81 5.81 -6.17
C ARG A 23 -5.09 5.60 -4.68
N LEU A 24 -5.04 6.65 -3.88
CA LEU A 24 -5.40 6.57 -2.45
C LEU A 24 -6.85 6.11 -2.27
N VAL A 25 -7.78 6.77 -2.97
CA VAL A 25 -9.22 6.45 -2.89
C VAL A 25 -9.52 5.04 -3.40
N ALA A 26 -8.88 4.62 -4.48
CA ALA A 26 -9.05 3.27 -5.04
C ALA A 26 -8.67 2.17 -4.05
N GLU A 27 -7.75 2.45 -3.13
CA GLU A 27 -7.35 1.52 -2.07
C GLU A 27 -8.01 1.83 -0.71
N GLY A 28 -9.11 2.60 -0.70
CA GLY A 28 -9.88 2.88 0.50
C GLY A 28 -9.22 3.84 1.49
N VAL A 29 -8.15 4.54 1.08
CA VAL A 29 -7.51 5.56 1.93
C VAL A 29 -8.26 6.87 1.78
N ALA A 30 -8.87 7.34 2.87
CA ALA A 30 -9.62 8.59 2.85
C ALA A 30 -8.69 9.81 2.68
N VAL A 31 -9.10 10.73 1.82
CA VAL A 31 -8.32 11.95 1.48
C VAL A 31 -8.72 13.17 2.32
N ARG A 32 -9.25 12.95 3.51
CA ARG A 32 -9.70 14.03 4.41
C ARG A 32 -8.54 14.87 4.94
N ASN A 33 -7.41 14.24 5.19
CA ASN A 33 -6.22 14.90 5.71
C ASN A 33 -5.41 15.54 4.57
N MET A 34 -6.03 16.49 3.87
CA MET A 34 -5.42 17.17 2.74
C MET A 34 -4.13 17.90 3.10
N ARG A 35 -3.98 18.35 4.35
CA ARG A 35 -2.75 19.03 4.79
C ARG A 35 -1.54 18.11 4.68
N ASP A 36 -1.60 16.92 5.24
CA ASP A 36 -0.49 15.97 5.21
C ASP A 36 -0.24 15.45 3.79
N ILE A 37 -1.31 15.28 3.00
CA ILE A 37 -1.20 14.91 1.58
C ILE A 37 -0.44 15.98 0.79
N LEU A 38 -0.84 17.24 0.89
CA LEU A 38 -0.21 18.33 0.16
C LEU A 38 1.23 18.57 0.62
N GLN A 39 1.49 18.47 1.92
CA GLN A 39 2.85 18.59 2.45
C GLN A 39 3.75 17.49 1.91
N SER A 40 3.29 16.25 1.94
CA SER A 40 4.04 15.11 1.40
C SER A 40 4.29 15.25 -0.11
N LEU A 41 3.32 15.73 -0.86
CA LEU A 41 3.49 16.01 -2.30
C LEU A 41 4.54 17.08 -2.55
N LEU A 42 4.56 18.17 -1.75
CA LEU A 42 5.59 19.20 -1.84
C LEU A 42 6.98 18.65 -1.55
N ASP A 43 7.11 17.80 -0.54
CA ASP A 43 8.39 17.24 -0.12
C ASP A 43 8.95 16.26 -1.15
N TRP A 44 8.10 15.48 -1.80
CA TRP A 44 8.52 14.34 -2.62
C TRP A 44 8.38 14.53 -4.13
N ALA A 45 7.35 15.22 -4.62
CA ALA A 45 7.12 15.35 -6.06
C ALA A 45 8.30 15.94 -6.86
N PRO A 46 9.13 16.85 -6.32
CA PRO A 46 10.29 17.35 -7.04
C PRO A 46 11.37 16.31 -7.32
N ARG A 47 11.50 15.31 -6.44
CA ARG A 47 12.57 14.30 -6.49
C ARG A 47 12.09 12.90 -6.82
N GLU A 48 10.81 12.58 -6.63
CA GLU A 48 10.24 11.29 -6.98
C GLU A 48 9.42 11.40 -8.27
N LYS A 49 9.91 10.75 -9.33
CA LYS A 49 9.25 10.82 -10.65
C LYS A 49 8.25 9.69 -10.86
N ASP A 50 8.46 8.55 -10.19
CA ASP A 50 7.53 7.42 -10.25
C ASP A 50 6.27 7.75 -9.46
N ILE A 51 5.12 7.71 -10.13
CA ILE A 51 3.82 8.00 -9.52
C ILE A 51 3.43 6.96 -8.47
N VAL A 52 3.86 5.70 -8.63
CA VAL A 52 3.62 4.64 -7.65
C VAL A 52 4.36 4.98 -6.37
N MET A 53 5.65 5.27 -6.46
CA MET A 53 6.48 5.61 -5.30
C MET A 53 6.07 6.93 -4.66
N LEU A 54 5.67 7.93 -5.45
CA LEU A 54 5.13 9.18 -4.91
C LEU A 54 3.87 8.92 -4.07
N THR A 55 2.99 8.05 -4.55
CA THR A 55 1.78 7.63 -3.79
C THR A 55 2.17 6.92 -2.49
N GLU A 56 3.19 6.06 -2.51
CA GLU A 56 3.69 5.39 -1.31
C GLU A 56 4.22 6.38 -0.27
N HIS A 57 4.93 7.43 -0.68
CA HIS A 57 5.38 8.48 0.23
C HIS A 57 4.20 9.23 0.86
N VAL A 58 3.15 9.53 0.10
CA VAL A 58 1.93 10.12 0.63
C VAL A 58 1.23 9.18 1.61
N ARG A 59 1.17 7.88 1.32
CA ARG A 59 0.64 6.88 2.26
C ARG A 59 1.41 6.87 3.57
N ASN A 60 2.73 7.01 3.54
CA ASN A 60 3.54 7.08 4.76
C ASN A 60 3.21 8.32 5.61
N ALA A 61 2.93 9.45 4.98
CA ALA A 61 2.45 10.64 5.68
C ALA A 61 1.06 10.42 6.34
N LEU A 62 0.27 9.49 5.80
CA LEU A 62 -1.04 9.10 6.33
C LEU A 62 -0.98 7.87 7.25
N ALA A 63 0.19 7.47 7.73
CA ALA A 63 0.39 6.23 8.49
C ALA A 63 -0.54 6.14 9.71
N ARG A 64 -0.76 7.24 10.43
CA ARG A 64 -1.68 7.27 11.59
C ARG A 64 -3.10 6.87 11.21
N GLN A 65 -3.60 7.43 10.12
CA GLN A 65 -4.93 7.13 9.60
C GLN A 65 -5.00 5.68 9.09
N ILE A 66 -4.00 5.24 8.33
CA ILE A 66 -3.94 3.89 7.77
C ILE A 66 -3.87 2.84 8.87
N THR A 67 -3.03 3.06 9.89
CA THR A 67 -2.94 2.18 11.06
C THR A 67 -4.28 2.05 11.77
N TYR A 68 -4.97 3.17 11.99
CA TYR A 68 -6.29 3.17 12.62
C TYR A 68 -7.33 2.42 11.77
N GLN A 69 -7.34 2.63 10.46
CA GLN A 69 -8.24 1.92 9.55
C GLN A 69 -7.97 0.41 9.51
N ALA A 70 -6.73 -0.01 9.72
CA ALA A 70 -6.35 -1.42 9.73
C ALA A 70 -6.76 -2.16 11.00
N GLY A 71 -6.64 -1.51 12.16
CA GLY A 71 -6.85 -2.15 13.46
C GLY A 71 -7.98 -1.60 14.30
N GLY A 72 -8.53 -0.42 13.97
CA GLY A 72 -9.57 0.22 14.78
C GLY A 72 -9.16 0.52 16.22
N GLY A 73 -7.87 0.48 16.52
CA GLY A 73 -7.30 0.58 17.88
C GLY A 73 -6.93 -0.77 18.51
N ASP A 74 -7.30 -1.87 17.88
CA ASP A 74 -6.97 -3.23 18.33
C ASP A 74 -5.69 -3.76 17.67
N THR A 75 -5.29 -4.99 18.04
CA THR A 75 -4.15 -5.68 17.45
C THR A 75 -4.36 -5.94 15.96
N ILE A 76 -3.38 -5.55 15.15
CA ILE A 76 -3.35 -5.79 13.72
C ILE A 76 -2.66 -7.13 13.46
N HIS A 77 -3.40 -8.09 12.95
CA HIS A 77 -2.87 -9.39 12.56
C HIS A 77 -2.36 -9.34 11.13
N VAL A 78 -1.14 -9.78 10.91
CA VAL A 78 -0.47 -9.65 9.62
C VAL A 78 -0.02 -10.97 9.03
N LEU A 79 -0.17 -11.07 7.70
CA LEU A 79 0.49 -12.05 6.86
C LEU A 79 1.67 -11.34 6.18
N THR A 80 2.85 -11.89 6.32
CA THR A 80 4.06 -11.34 5.69
C THR A 80 4.57 -12.25 4.57
N PHE A 81 5.40 -11.70 3.70
CA PHE A 81 6.17 -12.47 2.72
C PHE A 81 7.61 -12.61 3.22
N ASP A 82 8.20 -13.77 3.00
CA ASP A 82 9.63 -13.93 3.27
C ASP A 82 10.47 -13.18 2.22
N SER A 83 11.77 -13.08 2.47
CA SER A 83 12.68 -12.38 1.58
C SER A 83 12.73 -12.99 0.17
N GLY A 84 12.55 -14.29 0.04
CA GLY A 84 12.52 -14.98 -1.25
C GLY A 84 11.32 -14.58 -2.09
N LEU A 85 10.13 -14.56 -1.49
CA LEU A 85 8.91 -14.16 -2.19
C LEU A 85 8.91 -12.66 -2.51
N GLU A 86 9.37 -11.82 -1.58
CA GLU A 86 9.51 -10.39 -1.86
C GLU A 86 10.48 -10.12 -3.01
N GLU A 87 11.62 -10.82 -3.04
CA GLU A 87 12.61 -10.65 -4.11
C GLU A 87 12.11 -11.18 -5.46
N LEU A 88 11.34 -12.27 -5.47
CA LEU A 88 10.67 -12.76 -6.67
C LEU A 88 9.78 -11.70 -7.30
N ILE A 89 8.98 -11.02 -6.48
CA ILE A 89 8.08 -9.95 -6.93
C ILE A 89 8.89 -8.73 -7.34
N ARG A 90 9.84 -8.29 -6.53
CA ARG A 90 10.68 -7.11 -6.80
C ARG A 90 11.42 -7.22 -8.12
N SER A 91 12.05 -8.35 -8.38
CA SER A 91 12.79 -8.59 -9.62
C SER A 91 11.91 -8.73 -10.86
N ALA A 92 10.61 -8.93 -10.70
CA ALA A 92 9.64 -8.94 -11.80
C ALA A 92 9.03 -7.58 -12.12
N ILE A 93 9.31 -6.54 -11.34
CA ILE A 93 8.84 -5.18 -11.62
C ILE A 93 9.58 -4.61 -12.83
N ARG A 94 8.82 -4.07 -13.79
CA ARG A 94 9.33 -3.43 -15.02
C ARG A 94 8.74 -2.04 -15.15
N THR A 95 9.47 -1.17 -15.82
CA THR A 95 9.05 0.20 -16.10
C THR A 95 8.63 0.33 -17.55
N SER A 96 7.53 1.02 -17.81
CA SER A 96 7.07 1.40 -19.14
C SER A 96 6.76 2.90 -19.16
N PRO A 97 6.53 3.51 -20.36
CA PRO A 97 6.05 4.88 -20.45
C PRO A 97 4.74 5.14 -19.71
N ALA A 98 3.90 4.09 -19.52
CA ALA A 98 2.65 4.16 -18.77
C ALA A 98 2.83 3.96 -17.25
N GLY A 99 4.06 3.72 -16.76
CA GLY A 99 4.38 3.46 -15.37
C GLY A 99 4.93 2.06 -15.13
N GLY A 100 5.16 1.73 -13.85
CA GLY A 100 5.62 0.41 -13.42
C GLY A 100 4.53 -0.66 -13.52
N PHE A 101 4.92 -1.88 -13.83
CA PHE A 101 4.04 -3.04 -13.87
C PHE A 101 4.78 -4.31 -13.41
N LEU A 102 4.02 -5.33 -13.02
CA LEU A 102 4.56 -6.61 -12.60
C LEU A 102 4.59 -7.57 -13.79
N ALA A 103 5.81 -7.94 -14.23
CA ALA A 103 6.05 -8.89 -15.32
C ALA A 103 6.25 -10.31 -14.76
N LEU A 104 5.25 -10.79 -14.02
CA LEU A 104 5.19 -12.15 -13.51
C LEU A 104 4.14 -12.92 -14.31
N ASP A 105 4.41 -14.20 -14.61
CA ASP A 105 3.44 -15.00 -15.36
C ASP A 105 2.13 -15.19 -14.59
N ALA A 106 1.03 -15.38 -15.35
CA ALA A 106 -0.31 -15.45 -14.79
C ALA A 106 -0.48 -16.60 -13.78
N ASP A 107 0.15 -17.74 -14.03
CA ASP A 107 0.04 -18.92 -13.15
C ASP A 107 0.71 -18.67 -11.79
N ARG A 108 1.86 -17.99 -11.79
CA ARG A 108 2.53 -17.59 -10.54
C ARG A 108 1.73 -16.54 -9.79
N CYS A 109 1.19 -15.55 -10.50
CA CYS A 109 0.30 -14.55 -9.89
C CYS A 109 -0.89 -15.22 -9.23
N GLU A 110 -1.56 -16.13 -9.92
CA GLU A 110 -2.71 -16.84 -9.39
C GLU A 110 -2.34 -17.73 -8.20
N THR A 111 -1.19 -18.41 -8.26
CA THR A 111 -0.69 -19.23 -7.15
C THR A 111 -0.46 -18.39 -5.88
N ILE A 112 0.22 -17.26 -6.01
CA ILE A 112 0.46 -16.34 -4.87
C ILE A 112 -0.88 -15.85 -4.32
N LYS A 113 -1.78 -15.41 -5.19
CA LYS A 113 -3.11 -14.93 -4.81
C LYS A 113 -3.89 -15.98 -4.04
N GLN A 114 -3.96 -17.21 -4.55
CA GLN A 114 -4.70 -18.30 -3.88
C GLN A 114 -4.11 -18.61 -2.51
N ARG A 115 -2.80 -18.69 -2.38
CA ARG A 115 -2.13 -18.93 -1.08
C ARG A 115 -2.47 -17.83 -0.06
N VAL A 116 -2.48 -16.57 -0.47
CA VAL A 116 -2.88 -15.46 0.41
C VAL A 116 -4.34 -15.57 0.80
N MET A 117 -5.23 -15.78 -0.17
CA MET A 117 -6.68 -15.88 0.07
C MET A 117 -7.04 -17.06 0.96
N ASP A 118 -6.36 -18.20 0.81
CA ASP A 118 -6.56 -19.37 1.69
C ASP A 118 -6.19 -19.03 3.14
N LYS A 119 -5.08 -18.35 3.35
CA LYS A 119 -4.67 -17.91 4.70
C LYS A 119 -5.63 -16.88 5.30
N ALA A 120 -6.13 -15.94 4.48
CA ALA A 120 -7.11 -14.96 4.92
C ALA A 120 -8.42 -15.64 5.36
N ARG A 121 -8.90 -16.63 4.61
CA ARG A 121 -10.10 -17.41 4.98
C ARG A 121 -9.92 -18.21 6.26
N ILE A 122 -8.78 -18.84 6.44
CA ILE A 122 -8.46 -19.56 7.69
C ILE A 122 -8.47 -18.59 8.86
N PHE A 123 -7.80 -17.44 8.72
CA PHE A 123 -7.77 -16.44 9.77
C PHE A 123 -9.16 -15.92 10.14
N GLU A 124 -9.98 -15.58 9.14
CA GLU A 124 -11.36 -15.11 9.36
C GLU A 124 -12.19 -16.16 10.13
N HIS A 125 -12.07 -17.42 9.77
CA HIS A 125 -12.78 -18.50 10.43
C HIS A 125 -12.33 -18.74 11.88
N GLU A 126 -11.03 -18.65 12.15
CA GLU A 126 -10.47 -18.96 13.47
C GLU A 126 -10.54 -17.78 14.45
N HIS A 127 -10.39 -16.56 13.97
CA HIS A 127 -10.22 -15.35 14.80
C HIS A 127 -11.36 -14.35 14.63
N GLY A 128 -12.09 -14.41 13.54
CA GLY A 128 -13.07 -13.37 13.17
C GLY A 128 -12.39 -12.03 12.91
N GLY A 129 -12.59 -11.45 11.78
CA GLY A 129 -11.99 -10.19 11.40
C GLY A 129 -11.01 -10.31 10.22
N ASN A 130 -10.33 -9.23 9.91
CA ASN A 130 -9.54 -9.12 8.71
C ASN A 130 -8.05 -9.29 8.97
N LEU A 131 -7.40 -10.08 8.11
CA LEU A 131 -5.98 -10.20 8.04
C LEU A 131 -5.41 -9.07 7.17
N VAL A 132 -4.28 -8.50 7.55
CA VAL A 132 -3.55 -7.49 6.77
C VAL A 132 -2.34 -8.16 6.13
N VAL A 133 -2.13 -7.91 4.84
CA VAL A 133 -0.89 -8.30 4.14
C VAL A 133 0.13 -7.19 4.33
N LEU A 134 1.28 -7.51 4.90
CA LEU A 134 2.33 -6.54 5.23
C LEU A 134 3.60 -6.88 4.46
N VAL A 135 4.03 -5.96 3.61
CA VAL A 135 5.16 -6.14 2.69
C VAL A 135 6.05 -4.89 2.63
N SER A 136 7.18 -5.01 1.95
CA SER A 136 8.05 -3.86 1.70
C SER A 136 7.38 -2.81 0.81
N MET A 137 7.70 -1.55 1.05
CA MET A 137 7.08 -0.39 0.39
C MET A 137 7.22 -0.42 -1.13
N ASP A 138 8.38 -0.85 -1.63
CA ASP A 138 8.68 -0.87 -3.06
C ASP A 138 7.85 -1.89 -3.87
N ILE A 139 7.31 -2.92 -3.22
CA ILE A 139 6.47 -3.94 -3.86
C ILE A 139 4.98 -3.83 -3.48
N ARG A 140 4.64 -3.04 -2.47
CA ARG A 140 3.29 -2.99 -1.89
C ARG A 140 2.19 -2.81 -2.94
N ARG A 141 2.32 -1.81 -3.81
CA ARG A 141 1.30 -1.52 -4.83
C ARG A 141 1.11 -2.67 -5.81
N TYR A 142 2.20 -3.32 -6.18
CA TYR A 142 2.17 -4.46 -7.10
C TYR A 142 1.53 -5.69 -6.45
N VAL A 143 1.78 -5.91 -5.17
CA VAL A 143 1.11 -6.97 -4.39
C VAL A 143 -0.39 -6.66 -4.27
N ALA A 144 -0.78 -5.43 -3.96
CA ALA A 144 -2.18 -5.03 -3.89
C ALA A 144 -2.91 -5.26 -5.22
N HIS A 145 -2.27 -4.91 -6.33
CA HIS A 145 -2.81 -5.13 -7.67
C HIS A 145 -2.91 -6.62 -8.02
N LEU A 146 -1.88 -7.41 -7.71
CA LEU A 146 -1.86 -8.86 -7.92
C LEU A 146 -3.01 -9.55 -7.17
N LEU A 147 -3.22 -9.18 -5.91
CA LEU A 147 -4.28 -9.78 -5.10
C LEU A 147 -5.67 -9.36 -5.58
N GLY A 148 -5.84 -8.16 -6.12
CA GLY A 148 -7.10 -7.67 -6.67
C GLY A 148 -8.28 -7.73 -5.70
N ALA A 149 -8.02 -7.85 -4.40
CA ALA A 149 -9.03 -7.95 -3.38
C ALA A 149 -9.66 -6.59 -3.07
N ASP A 150 -10.89 -6.60 -2.56
CA ASP A 150 -11.51 -5.42 -1.99
C ASP A 150 -10.66 -4.91 -0.82
N PRO A 151 -10.19 -3.65 -0.85
CA PRO A 151 -9.39 -3.09 0.24
C PRO A 151 -10.08 -3.09 1.60
N SER A 152 -11.40 -3.17 1.65
CA SER A 152 -12.15 -3.29 2.90
C SER A 152 -12.07 -4.70 3.51
N ALA A 153 -11.88 -5.72 2.67
CA ALA A 153 -11.78 -7.12 3.08
C ALA A 153 -10.34 -7.57 3.33
N LEU A 154 -9.41 -7.15 2.46
CA LEU A 154 -7.99 -7.50 2.56
C LEU A 154 -7.12 -6.29 2.25
N ARG A 155 -6.55 -5.70 3.28
CA ARG A 155 -5.64 -4.56 3.13
C ARG A 155 -4.23 -5.03 2.86
N VAL A 156 -3.53 -4.33 1.96
CA VAL A 156 -2.10 -4.51 1.72
C VAL A 156 -1.39 -3.25 2.19
N LEU A 157 -0.56 -3.38 3.20
CA LEU A 157 0.19 -2.27 3.81
C LEU A 157 1.70 -2.47 3.64
N ALA A 158 2.41 -1.37 3.57
CA ALA A 158 3.86 -1.36 3.76
C ALA A 158 4.20 -1.21 5.25
N TYR A 159 5.37 -1.65 5.65
CA TYR A 159 5.85 -1.49 7.03
C TYR A 159 5.81 -0.03 7.48
N GLN A 160 6.12 0.91 6.59
CA GLN A 160 6.10 2.35 6.85
C GLN A 160 4.68 2.94 6.99
N ASN A 161 3.64 2.20 6.59
CA ASN A 161 2.24 2.62 6.78
C ASN A 161 1.75 2.40 8.21
N LEU A 162 2.52 1.70 9.05
CA LEU A 162 2.20 1.48 10.45
C LEU A 162 2.98 2.46 11.32
N VAL A 163 2.28 3.12 12.24
CA VAL A 163 2.95 4.01 13.20
C VAL A 163 3.81 3.21 14.17
N PRO A 164 4.93 3.78 14.67
CA PRO A 164 5.71 3.15 15.72
C PRO A 164 4.85 2.83 16.95
N GLY A 165 4.99 1.61 17.50
CA GLY A 165 4.21 1.18 18.65
C GLY A 165 2.81 0.66 18.35
N ALA A 166 2.39 0.60 17.08
CA ALA A 166 1.15 -0.06 16.70
C ALA A 166 1.17 -1.53 17.14
N PRO A 167 0.07 -2.05 17.75
CA PRO A 167 0.02 -3.44 18.17
C PRO A 167 -0.12 -4.36 16.95
N VAL A 168 0.97 -5.00 16.56
CA VAL A 168 1.04 -5.88 15.39
C VAL A 168 1.42 -7.29 15.84
N LEU A 169 0.68 -8.29 15.36
CA LEU A 169 0.94 -9.69 15.63
C LEU A 169 1.00 -10.49 14.31
N GLY A 170 2.11 -11.20 14.10
CA GLY A 170 2.28 -12.07 12.96
C GLY A 170 1.36 -13.29 13.05
N PHE A 171 0.57 -13.52 12.00
CA PHE A 171 -0.23 -14.73 11.83
C PHE A 171 0.55 -15.81 11.07
N THR A 172 1.08 -15.46 9.91
CA THR A 172 1.85 -16.39 9.08
C THR A 172 2.79 -15.64 8.14
N THR A 173 3.79 -16.37 7.63
CA THR A 173 4.72 -15.90 6.59
C THR A 173 4.65 -16.82 5.40
N LEU A 174 4.50 -16.26 4.19
CA LEU A 174 4.54 -17.00 2.94
C LEU A 174 5.93 -16.92 2.32
N GLY A 175 6.44 -18.05 1.86
CA GLY A 175 7.66 -18.17 1.07
C GLY A 175 7.39 -18.23 -0.42
N ALA A 176 8.47 -18.15 -1.20
CA ALA A 176 8.44 -18.24 -2.66
C ALA A 176 7.94 -19.61 -3.16
#